data_f8695bfeaaf70e778e3dde19fd3c2e1e
#
_entry.id   f8695bfeaaf70e778e3dde19fd3c2e1e
#
_cell.length_a   1.000
_cell.length_b   1.000
_cell.length_c   1.000
_cell.angle_alpha   90.00
_cell.angle_beta   90.00
_cell.angle_gamma   90.00
#
_symmetry.space_group_name_H-M   'P 1'
#
loop_
_entity.id
_entity.type
_entity.pdbx_description
1 polymer ?
#
loop_
_entity_poly.entity_id
_entity_poly.type
_entity_poly.pdbx_seq_one_letter_code
_entity_poly.pdbx_strand_id
1 'polypeptide(L)'
;MNARSSSGKRLSEAAKAYMEEHSAEKFSLDEMAKALFVNGSYLLRSFRQQTGMTPLSYHHMIRCQKAKELLLTTQLSISQVGETVGFVSSAHFSHIFRKTEGCTPSEYRTKHKPDDEERSDP
;
A
#
# COMPACT_ATOMS: atom_id res chain seq x y z
N MET A 1 -18.82 10.79 -25.03
CA MET A 1 -17.89 10.63 -23.93
C MET A 1 -18.26 11.48 -22.73
N ASN A 2 -18.16 10.94 -21.57
CA ASN A 2 -18.59 11.60 -20.36
C ASN A 2 -17.42 12.36 -19.72
N ALA A 3 -17.51 13.69 -19.70
CA ALA A 3 -16.44 14.53 -19.15
C ALA A 3 -16.23 14.26 -17.66
N ARG A 4 -17.31 13.96 -16.93
CA ARG A 4 -17.22 13.65 -15.53
C ARG A 4 -16.40 12.38 -15.31
N SER A 5 -16.59 11.39 -16.13
CA SER A 5 -15.87 10.14 -16.06
C SER A 5 -14.38 10.37 -16.31
N SER A 6 -14.04 11.19 -17.28
CA SER A 6 -12.65 11.55 -17.58
C SER A 6 -12.00 12.28 -16.41
N SER A 7 -12.73 13.22 -15.80
CA SER A 7 -12.23 13.95 -14.64
C SER A 7 -11.98 13.03 -13.46
N GLY A 8 -12.91 12.10 -13.23
CA GLY A 8 -12.78 11.17 -12.13
C GLY A 8 -11.59 10.25 -12.33
N LYS A 9 -11.38 9.81 -13.56
CA LYS A 9 -10.25 8.95 -13.87
C LYS A 9 -8.93 9.67 -13.66
N ARG A 10 -8.84 10.92 -14.13
CA ARG A 10 -7.62 11.70 -13.93
C ARG A 10 -7.34 11.95 -12.46
N LEU A 11 -8.37 12.24 -11.70
CA LEU A 11 -8.20 12.47 -10.28
C LEU A 11 -7.74 11.21 -9.57
N SER A 12 -8.33 10.05 -9.91
CA SER A 12 -7.91 8.81 -9.26
C SER A 12 -6.48 8.45 -9.62
N GLU A 13 -6.05 8.70 -10.86
CA GLU A 13 -4.67 8.46 -11.25
C GLU A 13 -3.71 9.39 -10.52
N ALA A 14 -4.09 10.65 -10.36
CA ALA A 14 -3.27 11.60 -9.62
C ALA A 14 -3.18 11.21 -8.14
N ALA A 15 -4.28 10.72 -7.57
CA ALA A 15 -4.28 10.28 -6.19
C ALA A 15 -3.39 9.05 -5.99
N LYS A 16 -3.43 8.11 -6.94
CA LYS A 16 -2.56 6.95 -6.88
C LYS A 16 -1.09 7.35 -6.91
N ALA A 17 -0.75 8.26 -7.81
CA ALA A 17 0.63 8.74 -7.92
C ALA A 17 1.08 9.45 -6.65
N TYR A 18 0.20 10.26 -6.08
CA TYR A 18 0.48 10.95 -4.83
C TYR A 18 0.75 9.94 -3.71
N MET A 19 -0.12 8.94 -3.59
CA MET A 19 0.03 7.94 -2.54
C MET A 19 1.27 7.08 -2.73
N GLU A 20 1.63 6.80 -3.97
CA GLU A 20 2.85 6.05 -4.25
C GLU A 20 4.08 6.81 -3.77
N GLU A 21 4.11 8.11 -4.04
CA GLU A 21 5.20 8.98 -3.66
C GLU A 21 5.29 9.18 -2.15
N HIS A 22 4.16 9.17 -1.48
CA HIS A 22 4.08 9.45 -0.04
C HIS A 22 3.69 8.22 0.77
N SER A 23 3.97 7.03 0.25
CA SER A 23 3.45 5.80 0.86
C SER A 23 3.98 5.51 2.25
N ALA A 24 5.20 5.93 2.55
CA ALA A 24 5.78 5.69 3.87
C ALA A 24 5.37 6.76 4.89
N GLU A 25 4.71 7.81 4.43
CA GLU A 25 4.25 8.89 5.31
C GLU A 25 2.88 8.58 5.85
N LYS A 26 2.54 9.22 6.96
CA LYS A 26 1.23 9.06 7.54
C LYS A 26 0.16 9.45 6.53
N PHE A 27 -0.85 8.60 6.34
CA PHE A 27 -1.93 8.88 5.42
C PHE A 27 -2.76 10.07 5.92
N SER A 28 -3.07 11.01 5.04
CA SER A 28 -3.96 12.12 5.32
C SER A 28 -4.77 12.44 4.09
N LEU A 29 -6.07 12.17 4.16
CA LEU A 29 -6.98 12.48 3.07
C LEU A 29 -7.00 13.99 2.82
N ASP A 30 -7.00 14.78 3.89
CA ASP A 30 -7.04 16.24 3.77
C ASP A 30 -5.82 16.78 3.05
N GLU A 31 -4.64 16.29 3.39
CA GLU A 31 -3.42 16.78 2.75
C GLU A 31 -3.37 16.37 1.28
N MET A 32 -3.80 15.16 0.99
CA MET A 32 -3.84 14.72 -0.40
C MET A 32 -4.83 15.54 -1.20
N ALA A 33 -6.00 15.79 -0.63
CA ALA A 33 -7.02 16.58 -1.32
C ALA A 33 -6.52 18.00 -1.59
N LYS A 34 -5.82 18.60 -0.63
CA LYS A 34 -5.22 19.91 -0.82
C LYS A 34 -4.20 19.91 -1.94
N ALA A 35 -3.35 18.89 -1.95
CA ALA A 35 -2.31 18.77 -2.98
C ALA A 35 -2.92 18.61 -4.36
N LEU A 36 -4.07 17.98 -4.45
CA LEU A 36 -4.75 17.75 -5.72
C LEU A 36 -5.80 18.81 -6.04
N PHE A 37 -5.92 19.85 -5.20
CA PHE A 37 -6.82 20.98 -5.41
C PHE A 37 -8.28 20.57 -5.48
N VAL A 38 -8.68 19.62 -4.62
CA VAL A 38 -10.06 19.16 -4.53
C VAL A 38 -10.48 19.08 -3.07
N ASN A 39 -11.76 18.90 -2.86
CA ASN A 39 -12.31 18.69 -1.53
C ASN A 39 -12.21 17.21 -1.17
N GLY A 40 -12.00 16.94 0.11
CA GLY A 40 -11.76 15.57 0.56
C GLY A 40 -12.91 14.63 0.31
N SER A 41 -14.15 15.10 0.52
CA SER A 41 -15.32 14.26 0.29
C SER A 41 -15.46 13.87 -1.18
N TYR A 42 -15.17 14.81 -2.05
CA TYR A 42 -15.23 14.55 -3.48
C TYR A 42 -14.14 13.55 -3.88
N LEU A 43 -12.93 13.75 -3.35
CA LEU A 43 -11.82 12.83 -3.62
C LEU A 43 -12.17 11.42 -3.18
N LEU A 44 -12.69 11.28 -1.97
CA LEU A 44 -13.06 9.96 -1.44
C LEU A 44 -14.09 9.27 -2.32
N ARG A 45 -15.15 9.98 -2.65
CA ARG A 45 -16.24 9.43 -3.45
C ARG A 45 -15.77 9.07 -4.86
N SER A 46 -15.03 9.98 -5.49
CA SER A 46 -14.56 9.77 -6.84
C SER A 46 -13.57 8.60 -6.92
N PHE A 47 -12.67 8.51 -5.94
CA PHE A 47 -11.69 7.44 -5.91
C PHE A 47 -12.38 6.07 -5.77
N ARG A 48 -13.37 5.99 -4.87
CA ARG A 48 -14.11 4.74 -4.69
C ARG A 48 -14.87 4.35 -5.96
N GLN A 49 -15.45 5.32 -6.65
CA GLN A 49 -16.16 5.04 -7.88
C GLN A 49 -15.23 4.52 -8.97
N GLN A 50 -14.03 5.08 -9.04
CA GLN A 50 -13.10 4.70 -10.10
C GLN A 50 -12.33 3.43 -9.81
N THR A 51 -12.04 3.15 -8.54
CA THR A 51 -11.15 2.04 -8.20
C THR A 51 -11.83 0.92 -7.43
N GLY A 52 -12.98 1.18 -6.86
CA GLY A 52 -13.64 0.22 -5.98
C GLY A 52 -13.04 0.15 -4.59
N MET A 53 -12.04 0.97 -4.30
CA MET A 53 -11.34 0.98 -3.01
C MET A 53 -11.38 2.38 -2.41
N THR A 54 -11.25 2.44 -1.07
CA THR A 54 -11.03 3.73 -0.43
C THR A 54 -9.56 4.11 -0.62
N PRO A 55 -9.25 5.41 -0.56
CA PRO A 55 -7.84 5.81 -0.60
C PRO A 55 -7.00 5.19 0.50
N LEU A 56 -7.53 5.05 1.71
CA LEU A 56 -6.78 4.43 2.79
C LEU A 56 -6.44 2.98 2.48
N SER A 57 -7.40 2.23 1.96
CA SER A 57 -7.15 0.84 1.57
C SER A 57 -6.10 0.75 0.48
N TYR A 58 -6.15 1.67 -0.46
CA TYR A 58 -5.16 1.70 -1.53
C TYR A 58 -3.77 2.02 -0.98
N HIS A 59 -3.70 2.95 -0.04
CA HIS A 59 -2.45 3.30 0.62
C HIS A 59 -1.85 2.08 1.33
N HIS A 60 -2.70 1.35 2.04
CA HIS A 60 -2.26 0.11 2.69
C HIS A 60 -1.78 -0.92 1.68
N MET A 61 -2.46 -1.03 0.55
CA MET A 61 -2.06 -1.96 -0.49
C MET A 61 -0.68 -1.63 -1.04
N ILE A 62 -0.40 -0.35 -1.25
CA ILE A 62 0.93 0.07 -1.71
C ILE A 62 1.99 -0.34 -0.70
N ARG A 63 1.74 -0.08 0.57
CA ARG A 63 2.70 -0.44 1.63
C ARG A 63 2.94 -1.94 1.65
N CYS A 64 1.88 -2.73 1.50
CA CYS A 64 2.03 -4.18 1.51
C CYS A 64 2.80 -4.67 0.29
N GLN A 65 2.61 -4.04 -0.87
CA GLN A 65 3.38 -4.41 -2.05
C GLN A 65 4.86 -4.15 -1.85
N LYS A 66 5.19 -3.01 -1.28
CA LYS A 66 6.58 -2.67 -0.99
C LYS A 66 7.16 -3.60 0.08
N ALA A 67 6.34 -3.94 1.07
CA ALA A 67 6.78 -4.86 2.12
C ALA A 67 7.09 -6.23 1.55
N LYS A 68 6.26 -6.73 0.63
CA LYS A 68 6.50 -8.02 0.00
C LYS A 68 7.87 -8.06 -0.68
N GLU A 69 8.21 -7.00 -1.35
CA GLU A 69 9.50 -6.90 -2.02
C GLU A 69 10.64 -6.97 -1.01
N LEU A 70 10.54 -6.18 0.07
CA LEU A 70 11.57 -6.18 1.09
C LEU A 70 11.67 -7.51 1.83
N LEU A 71 10.54 -8.17 2.04
CA LEU A 71 10.55 -9.47 2.71
C LEU A 71 11.34 -10.50 1.92
N LEU A 72 11.34 -10.39 0.61
CA LEU A 72 12.01 -11.36 -0.26
C LEU A 72 13.42 -10.96 -0.65
N THR A 73 13.74 -9.68 -0.61
CA THR A 73 15.03 -9.21 -1.12
C THR A 73 15.99 -8.74 -0.02
N THR A 74 15.55 -8.70 1.24
CA THR A 74 16.41 -8.23 2.33
C THR A 74 16.38 -9.18 3.51
N GLN A 75 17.30 -8.94 4.44
CA GLN A 75 17.36 -9.66 5.72
C GLN A 75 16.73 -8.85 6.84
N LEU A 76 16.06 -7.77 6.52
CA LEU A 76 15.41 -6.95 7.54
C LEU A 76 14.42 -7.78 8.34
N SER A 77 14.32 -7.49 9.64
CA SER A 77 13.32 -8.15 10.48
C SER A 77 11.93 -7.75 10.02
N ILE A 78 10.93 -8.52 10.39
CA ILE A 78 9.55 -8.19 10.07
C ILE A 78 9.20 -6.80 10.59
N SER A 79 9.63 -6.49 11.81
CA SER A 79 9.41 -5.19 12.41
C SER A 79 10.05 -4.07 11.60
N GLN A 80 11.28 -4.29 11.14
CA GLN A 80 11.99 -3.31 10.33
C GLN A 80 11.34 -3.10 8.98
N VAL A 81 10.83 -4.18 8.38
CA VAL A 81 10.10 -4.04 7.11
C VAL A 81 8.87 -3.16 7.30
N GLY A 82 8.08 -3.44 8.34
CA GLY A 82 6.88 -2.66 8.61
C GLY A 82 7.20 -1.19 8.81
N GLU A 83 8.24 -0.92 9.58
CA GLU A 83 8.66 0.45 9.83
C GLU A 83 9.12 1.14 8.54
N THR A 84 9.90 0.45 7.73
CA THR A 84 10.41 1.01 6.47
C THR A 84 9.30 1.42 5.53
N VAL A 85 8.23 0.63 5.45
CA VAL A 85 7.13 0.95 4.54
C VAL A 85 6.11 1.90 5.17
N GLY A 86 6.30 2.29 6.44
CA GLY A 86 5.52 3.37 7.03
C GLY A 86 4.55 3.01 8.14
N PHE A 87 4.51 1.76 8.58
CA PHE A 87 3.64 1.39 9.69
C PHE A 87 4.26 1.80 11.03
N VAL A 88 3.43 2.30 11.95
CA VAL A 88 3.92 2.75 13.24
C VAL A 88 4.22 1.61 14.19
N SER A 89 3.56 0.47 14.03
CA SER A 89 3.82 -0.67 14.90
C SER A 89 3.87 -1.94 14.10
N SER A 90 4.63 -2.90 14.61
CA SER A 90 4.75 -4.21 13.99
C SER A 90 3.41 -4.95 14.02
N ALA A 91 2.65 -4.76 15.09
CA ALA A 91 1.34 -5.40 15.21
C ALA A 91 0.38 -4.88 14.15
N HIS A 92 0.37 -3.56 13.92
CA HIS A 92 -0.49 -2.97 12.90
C HIS A 92 -0.07 -3.45 11.51
N PHE A 93 1.24 -3.48 11.27
CA PHE A 93 1.77 -3.99 10.00
C PHE A 93 1.31 -5.42 9.75
N SER A 94 1.49 -6.29 10.72
CA SER A 94 1.12 -7.70 10.56
C SER A 94 -0.38 -7.88 10.34
N HIS A 95 -1.17 -7.09 11.06
CA HIS A 95 -2.62 -7.15 10.91
C HIS A 95 -3.06 -6.74 9.51
N ILE A 96 -2.57 -5.61 9.03
CA ILE A 96 -2.94 -5.11 7.71
C ILE A 96 -2.41 -6.04 6.61
N PHE A 97 -1.17 -6.51 6.76
CA PHE A 97 -0.58 -7.40 5.78
C PHE A 97 -1.39 -8.69 5.66
N ARG A 98 -1.74 -9.28 6.80
CA ARG A 98 -2.53 -10.51 6.80
C ARG A 98 -3.90 -10.29 6.18
N LYS A 99 -4.54 -9.17 6.48
CA LYS A 99 -5.84 -8.84 5.93
C LYS A 99 -5.75 -8.69 4.41
N THR A 100 -4.67 -8.09 3.93
CA THR A 100 -4.49 -7.81 2.51
C THR A 100 -4.01 -9.04 1.74
N GLU A 101 -3.07 -9.79 2.31
CA GLU A 101 -2.39 -10.86 1.59
C GLU A 101 -2.84 -12.28 1.97
N GLY A 102 -3.58 -12.41 3.06
CA GLY A 102 -4.07 -13.72 3.49
C GLY A 102 -3.11 -14.49 4.38
N CYS A 103 -1.92 -13.97 4.62
CA CYS A 103 -0.95 -14.59 5.51
C CYS A 103 -0.12 -13.53 6.20
N THR A 104 0.58 -13.91 7.26
CA THR A 104 1.41 -12.94 7.98
C THR A 104 2.68 -12.64 7.18
N PRO A 105 3.35 -11.52 7.46
CA PRO A 105 4.61 -11.22 6.79
C PRO A 105 5.65 -12.33 6.97
N SER A 106 5.70 -12.92 8.16
CA SER A 106 6.63 -13.99 8.45
C SER A 106 6.34 -15.22 7.59
N GLU A 107 5.06 -15.58 7.51
CA GLU A 107 4.62 -16.70 6.66
C GLU A 107 4.92 -16.42 5.20
N TYR A 108 4.71 -15.18 4.77
CA TYR A 108 4.96 -14.81 3.39
C TYR A 108 6.44 -14.99 3.05
N ARG A 109 7.32 -14.51 3.94
CA ARG A 109 8.76 -14.63 3.74
C ARG A 109 9.19 -16.10 3.63
N THR A 110 8.70 -16.92 4.53
CA THR A 110 9.04 -18.33 4.55
C THR A 110 8.53 -19.05 3.29
N LYS A 111 7.29 -18.76 2.95
CA LYS A 111 6.63 -19.43 1.83
C LYS A 111 7.26 -19.07 0.48
N HIS A 112 7.79 -17.87 0.36
CA HIS A 112 8.27 -17.37 -0.91
C HIS A 112 9.78 -17.18 -0.96
N LYS A 113 10.53 -17.94 -0.18
CA LYS A 113 11.99 -17.88 -0.21
C LYS A 113 12.54 -19.07 -0.98
N PRO A 114 12.44 -19.04 -2.29
CA PRO A 114 12.88 -20.21 -3.08
C PRO A 114 14.36 -20.47 -2.99
N ASP A 115 15.16 -19.44 -2.86
CA ASP A 115 16.59 -19.60 -2.86
C ASP A 115 17.10 -20.34 -1.64
N ASP A 116 16.44 -20.17 -0.51
CA ASP A 116 16.85 -20.85 0.71
C ASP A 116 16.69 -22.34 0.58
N GLU A 117 15.60 -22.76 -0.05
CA GLU A 117 15.37 -24.18 -0.24
C GLU A 117 16.41 -24.80 -1.14
N GLU A 118 16.73 -24.10 -2.21
CA GLU A 118 17.71 -24.61 -3.14
C GLU A 118 19.09 -24.69 -2.52
N ARG A 119 19.41 -23.68 -1.69
CA ARG A 119 20.73 -23.67 -1.08
C ARG A 119 20.84 -24.62 0.08
N SER A 120 19.72 -24.98 0.68
CA SER A 120 19.79 -25.93 1.77
C SER A 120 20.05 -27.33 1.28
N ASP A 121 19.94 -27.55 0.02
CA ASP A 121 20.30 -28.83 -0.55
C ASP A 121 21.80 -28.98 -0.55
N PRO A 122 22.28 -30.10 -0.09
CA PRO A 122 23.72 -30.35 -0.09
C PRO A 122 24.29 -30.51 -1.48
#